data_725a89c42747fb20589f1e1f04c242d8
#
_entry.id   725a89c42747fb20589f1e1f04c242d8
#
_cell.length_a   1.000
_cell.length_b   1.000
_cell.length_c   1.000
_cell.angle_alpha   90.00
_cell.angle_beta   90.00
_cell.angle_gamma   90.00
#
_symmetry.space_group_name_H-M   'P 1'
#
loop_
_entity.id
_entity.type
_entity.pdbx_description
1 polymer ?
#
loop_
_entity_poly.entity_id
_entity_poly.type
_entity_poly.pdbx_seq_one_letter_code
_entity_poly.pdbx_strand_id
1 'polypeptide(L)'
;MQPNEISQQASAHRIDRPIPLRERVRQSMQELIISRQLAPGQHLVESELAEMLGVSRQPIREALQLLNSEGWVELHPGYGAFVHSPTVTEVDELLAVRSALESESARLAAERVDADGIAHLRKLCADGQAALERDDIDSMVNANAEIHRYITELSGNRVLLDFVSQVDRRVRWYYTPIARSRGQHSWQEHARLVDALEAVDADAASRIMREHTEHTRQIYLDEHAEDGDQTEQPAKPRTRRRRTVRTSAS
;
A
#
# COMPACT_ATOMS: atom_id res chain seq x y z
N MET A 1 19.91 8.45 48.64
CA MET A 1 19.42 8.80 47.28
C MET A 1 18.25 7.92 46.99
N GLN A 2 17.06 8.49 46.90
CA GLN A 2 15.83 7.72 46.74
C GLN A 2 15.64 7.34 45.24
N PRO A 3 15.10 6.13 44.90
CA PRO A 3 14.96 5.67 43.52
C PRO A 3 14.08 6.54 42.60
N ASN A 4 13.34 7.48 43.18
CA ASN A 4 12.37 8.34 42.45
C ASN A 4 13.03 9.57 41.76
N GLU A 5 14.20 10.01 42.19
CA GLU A 5 14.87 11.18 41.60
C GLU A 5 15.56 10.85 40.28
N ILE A 6 16.06 9.61 40.10
CA ILE A 6 16.69 9.18 38.86
C ILE A 6 15.62 8.98 37.74
N SER A 7 14.42 8.51 38.10
CA SER A 7 13.33 8.35 37.14
C SER A 7 12.75 9.68 36.66
N GLN A 8 12.70 10.70 37.51
CA GLN A 8 12.24 12.04 37.11
C GLN A 8 13.27 12.81 36.26
N GLN A 9 14.56 12.64 36.54
CA GLN A 9 15.63 13.24 35.73
C GLN A 9 15.78 12.55 34.35
N ALA A 10 15.54 11.24 34.25
CA ALA A 10 15.55 10.50 32.97
C ALA A 10 14.42 10.92 32.03
N SER A 11 13.29 11.37 32.55
CA SER A 11 12.16 11.88 31.77
C SER A 11 12.46 13.22 31.07
N ALA A 12 13.27 14.08 31.72
CA ALA A 12 13.64 15.42 31.20
C ALA A 12 14.70 15.39 30.08
N HIS A 13 15.33 14.21 29.81
CA HIS A 13 16.42 14.06 28.84
C HIS A 13 16.06 13.10 27.71
N ARG A 14 14.76 12.81 27.50
CA ARG A 14 14.31 12.04 26.35
C ARG A 14 14.48 12.88 25.09
N ILE A 15 15.55 12.62 24.34
CA ILE A 15 15.75 13.18 23.01
C ILE A 15 14.70 12.52 22.11
N ASP A 16 13.73 13.31 21.69
CA ASP A 16 12.81 12.92 20.62
C ASP A 16 13.67 12.76 19.35
N ARG A 17 13.95 11.52 18.97
CA ARG A 17 14.75 11.23 17.78
C ARG A 17 13.86 11.40 16.55
N PRO A 18 14.12 12.36 15.68
CA PRO A 18 13.40 12.47 14.43
C PRO A 18 13.56 11.16 13.65
N ILE A 19 12.53 10.81 12.87
CA ILE A 19 12.56 9.63 11.99
C ILE A 19 13.84 9.67 11.16
N PRO A 20 14.66 8.60 11.15
CA PRO A 20 15.91 8.55 10.40
C PRO A 20 15.70 8.90 8.91
N LEU A 21 16.62 9.63 8.30
CA LEU A 21 16.50 10.05 6.90
C LEU A 21 16.27 8.87 5.95
N ARG A 22 16.97 7.74 6.16
CA ARG A 22 16.78 6.50 5.39
C ARG A 22 15.33 6.00 5.42
N GLU A 23 14.65 6.13 6.56
CA GLU A 23 13.27 5.70 6.72
C GLU A 23 12.30 6.63 5.98
N ARG A 24 12.55 7.94 6.04
CA ARG A 24 11.79 8.93 5.26
C ARG A 24 11.96 8.70 3.76
N VAL A 25 13.19 8.42 3.30
CA VAL A 25 13.49 8.09 1.91
C VAL A 25 12.80 6.80 1.50
N ARG A 26 12.84 5.73 2.33
CA ARG A 26 12.12 4.49 2.11
C ARG A 26 10.63 4.73 1.91
N GLN A 27 9.99 5.50 2.80
CA GLN A 27 8.57 5.83 2.69
C GLN A 27 8.26 6.62 1.41
N SER A 28 9.06 7.63 1.08
CA SER A 28 8.88 8.40 -0.15
C SER A 28 9.01 7.53 -1.40
N MET A 29 10.00 6.65 -1.46
CA MET A 29 10.17 5.72 -2.59
C MET A 29 9.01 4.73 -2.67
N GLN A 30 8.51 4.23 -1.54
CA GLN A 30 7.35 3.35 -1.48
C GLN A 30 6.09 4.03 -2.05
N GLU A 31 5.84 5.30 -1.70
CA GLU A 31 4.71 6.06 -2.26
C GLU A 31 4.89 6.31 -3.78
N LEU A 32 6.10 6.54 -4.26
CA LEU A 32 6.38 6.64 -5.70
C LEU A 32 6.07 5.32 -6.44
N ILE A 33 6.32 4.17 -5.81
CA ILE A 33 5.97 2.85 -6.36
C ILE A 33 4.45 2.65 -6.34
N ILE A 34 3.78 2.95 -5.24
CA ILE A 34 2.31 2.82 -5.09
C ILE A 34 1.59 3.69 -6.13
N SER A 35 2.01 4.95 -6.29
CA SER A 35 1.43 5.89 -7.28
C SER A 35 1.88 5.64 -8.72
N ARG A 36 2.65 4.57 -8.99
CA ARG A 36 3.15 4.19 -10.32
C ARG A 36 4.09 5.22 -10.96
N GLN A 37 4.59 6.21 -10.24
CA GLN A 37 5.66 7.09 -10.71
C GLN A 37 6.98 6.33 -10.89
N LEU A 38 7.21 5.29 -10.07
CA LEU A 38 8.20 4.25 -10.29
C LEU A 38 7.46 2.97 -10.71
N ALA A 39 7.53 2.62 -11.99
CA ALA A 39 6.76 1.52 -12.56
C ALA A 39 7.33 0.14 -12.19
N PRO A 40 6.51 -0.94 -12.12
CA PRO A 40 7.00 -2.31 -11.97
C PRO A 40 8.06 -2.64 -13.03
N GLY A 41 9.13 -3.32 -12.63
CA GLY A 41 10.28 -3.67 -13.49
C GLY A 41 11.20 -2.50 -13.85
N GLN A 42 10.90 -1.28 -13.41
CA GLN A 42 11.75 -0.11 -13.70
C GLN A 42 13.10 -0.24 -12.99
N HIS A 43 14.17 0.01 -13.74
CA HIS A 43 15.52 0.12 -13.18
C HIS A 43 15.67 1.40 -12.37
N LEU A 44 16.13 1.27 -11.12
CA LEU A 44 16.30 2.34 -10.16
C LEU A 44 17.77 2.79 -10.12
N VAL A 45 18.03 4.01 -10.58
CA VAL A 45 19.39 4.60 -10.59
C VAL A 45 19.59 5.46 -9.34
N GLU A 46 20.52 5.06 -8.45
CA GLU A 46 20.77 5.75 -7.17
C GLU A 46 21.00 7.26 -7.32
N SER A 47 21.69 7.72 -8.38
CA SER A 47 21.96 9.13 -8.61
C SER A 47 20.71 9.92 -9.01
N GLU A 48 19.84 9.33 -9.82
CA GLU A 48 18.59 9.96 -10.26
C GLU A 48 17.59 10.07 -9.08
N LEU A 49 17.49 9.01 -8.27
CA LEU A 49 16.68 9.02 -7.05
C LEU A 49 17.20 10.02 -6.01
N ALA A 50 18.52 10.14 -5.85
CA ALA A 50 19.14 11.09 -4.96
C ALA A 50 18.83 12.54 -5.36
N GLU A 51 18.90 12.84 -6.65
CA GLU A 51 18.54 14.14 -7.22
C GLU A 51 17.04 14.43 -7.05
N MET A 52 16.19 13.47 -7.42
CA MET A 52 14.71 13.58 -7.29
C MET A 52 14.26 13.88 -5.85
N LEU A 53 14.86 13.19 -4.86
CA LEU A 53 14.49 13.32 -3.45
C LEU A 53 15.29 14.36 -2.67
N GLY A 54 16.26 15.03 -3.32
CA GLY A 54 17.08 16.09 -2.70
C GLY A 54 17.99 15.58 -1.58
N VAL A 55 18.52 14.36 -1.69
CA VAL A 55 19.37 13.71 -0.68
C VAL A 55 20.67 13.19 -1.29
N SER A 56 21.65 12.80 -0.45
CA SER A 56 22.84 12.09 -0.94
C SER A 56 22.52 10.63 -1.33
N ARG A 57 23.44 9.96 -2.04
CA ARG A 57 23.24 8.57 -2.50
C ARG A 57 23.20 7.54 -1.37
N GLN A 58 23.83 7.83 -0.23
CA GLN A 58 23.92 6.88 0.89
C GLN A 58 22.54 6.52 1.47
N PRO A 59 21.65 7.47 1.88
CA PRO A 59 20.31 7.13 2.35
C PRO A 59 19.44 6.45 1.28
N ILE A 60 19.66 6.72 -0.04
CA ILE A 60 18.99 5.99 -1.12
C ILE A 60 19.39 4.52 -1.10
N ARG A 61 20.68 4.21 -1.00
CA ARG A 61 21.18 2.83 -0.95
C ARG A 61 20.65 2.06 0.25
N GLU A 62 20.62 2.72 1.42
CA GLU A 62 20.04 2.12 2.64
C GLU A 62 18.51 1.87 2.48
N ALA A 63 17.78 2.82 1.89
CA ALA A 63 16.36 2.67 1.61
C ALA A 63 16.08 1.55 0.59
N LEU A 64 16.89 1.40 -0.45
CA LEU A 64 16.78 0.30 -1.43
C LEU A 64 16.99 -1.06 -0.77
N GLN A 65 17.91 -1.17 0.18
CA GLN A 65 18.08 -2.43 0.93
C GLN A 65 16.86 -2.76 1.80
N LEU A 66 16.26 -1.76 2.46
CA LEU A 66 15.04 -1.94 3.24
C LEU A 66 13.87 -2.34 2.33
N LEU A 67 13.67 -1.63 1.22
CA LEU A 67 12.63 -1.95 0.24
C LEU A 67 12.81 -3.33 -0.39
N ASN A 68 14.06 -3.78 -0.58
CA ASN A 68 14.34 -5.14 -1.03
C ASN A 68 13.94 -6.19 0.03
N SER A 69 14.27 -5.96 1.30
CA SER A 69 13.87 -6.88 2.38
C SER A 69 12.36 -6.93 2.58
N GLU A 70 11.65 -5.85 2.21
CA GLU A 70 10.19 -5.76 2.22
C GLU A 70 9.55 -6.25 0.90
N GLY A 71 10.33 -6.61 -0.12
CA GLY A 71 9.85 -7.12 -1.41
C GLY A 71 9.23 -6.05 -2.34
N TRP A 72 9.55 -4.77 -2.17
CA TRP A 72 9.16 -3.69 -3.08
C TRP A 72 10.14 -3.50 -4.24
N VAL A 73 11.38 -3.91 -4.02
CA VAL A 73 12.51 -3.74 -4.93
C VAL A 73 13.29 -5.04 -4.99
N GLU A 74 13.85 -5.35 -6.13
CA GLU A 74 14.76 -6.46 -6.36
C GLU A 74 16.17 -5.94 -6.58
N LEU A 75 17.16 -6.50 -5.84
CA LEU A 75 18.57 -6.18 -6.02
C LEU A 75 19.24 -7.29 -6.84
N HIS A 76 19.64 -6.97 -8.08
CA HIS A 76 20.31 -7.91 -8.94
C HIS A 76 21.83 -7.65 -8.93
N PRO A 77 22.68 -8.60 -8.48
CA PRO A 77 24.13 -8.42 -8.44
C PRO A 77 24.71 -8.04 -9.81
N GLY A 78 25.41 -6.90 -9.87
CA GLY A 78 25.99 -6.38 -11.11
C GLY A 78 25.03 -5.64 -12.04
N TYR A 79 23.73 -5.66 -11.79
CA TYR A 79 22.71 -5.01 -12.63
C TYR A 79 21.98 -3.86 -11.94
N GLY A 80 22.00 -3.80 -10.59
CA GLY A 80 21.39 -2.72 -9.83
C GLY A 80 20.07 -3.10 -9.17
N ALA A 81 19.23 -2.09 -8.88
CA ALA A 81 17.95 -2.22 -8.24
C ALA A 81 16.81 -2.06 -9.26
N PHE A 82 15.75 -2.81 -9.10
CA PHE A 82 14.54 -2.74 -9.94
C PHE A 82 13.30 -2.73 -9.06
N VAL A 83 12.26 -2.03 -9.48
CA VAL A 83 10.95 -2.15 -8.83
C VAL A 83 10.45 -3.57 -9.05
N HIS A 84 9.98 -4.22 -7.98
CA HIS A 84 9.39 -5.56 -8.08
C HIS A 84 8.20 -5.56 -9.05
N SER A 85 8.07 -6.63 -9.83
CA SER A 85 6.92 -6.85 -10.72
C SER A 85 6.04 -7.94 -10.13
N PRO A 86 4.92 -7.58 -9.45
CA PRO A 86 4.07 -8.56 -8.81
C PRO A 86 3.51 -9.57 -9.81
N THR A 87 3.57 -10.84 -9.48
CA THR A 87 2.88 -11.88 -10.24
C THR A 87 1.39 -11.92 -9.88
N VAL A 88 0.57 -12.44 -10.79
CA VAL A 88 -0.87 -12.61 -10.54
C VAL A 88 -1.11 -13.47 -9.30
N THR A 89 -0.31 -14.51 -9.10
CA THR A 89 -0.38 -15.39 -7.93
C THR A 89 -0.09 -14.65 -6.61
N GLU A 90 0.96 -13.82 -6.57
CA GLU A 90 1.29 -13.01 -5.36
C GLU A 90 0.15 -12.06 -4.99
N VAL A 91 -0.47 -11.43 -5.99
CA VAL A 91 -1.61 -10.52 -5.76
C VAL A 91 -2.83 -11.31 -5.28
N ASP A 92 -3.12 -12.44 -5.91
CA ASP A 92 -4.23 -13.32 -5.55
C ASP A 92 -4.13 -13.79 -4.09
N GLU A 93 -2.96 -14.29 -3.68
CA GLU A 93 -2.70 -14.74 -2.32
C GLU A 93 -2.83 -13.60 -1.29
N LEU A 94 -2.31 -12.41 -1.62
CA LEU A 94 -2.42 -11.25 -0.73
C LEU A 94 -3.86 -10.78 -0.56
N LEU A 95 -4.65 -10.72 -1.65
CA LEU A 95 -6.04 -10.30 -1.60
C LEU A 95 -6.92 -11.31 -0.87
N ALA A 96 -6.61 -12.62 -0.92
CA ALA A 96 -7.26 -13.63 -0.11
C ALA A 96 -7.03 -13.41 1.40
N VAL A 97 -5.79 -13.11 1.81
CA VAL A 97 -5.45 -12.77 3.19
C VAL A 97 -6.15 -11.49 3.63
N ARG A 98 -6.17 -10.45 2.77
CA ARG A 98 -6.91 -9.21 3.00
C ARG A 98 -8.38 -9.50 3.32
N SER A 99 -9.03 -10.32 2.49
CA SER A 99 -10.46 -10.67 2.66
C SER A 99 -10.74 -11.28 4.04
N ALA A 100 -9.88 -12.18 4.50
CA ALA A 100 -10.03 -12.81 5.81
C ALA A 100 -9.89 -11.80 6.98
N LEU A 101 -8.86 -10.95 6.94
CA LEU A 101 -8.58 -9.97 7.99
C LEU A 101 -9.65 -8.87 8.07
N GLU A 102 -10.04 -8.31 6.93
CA GLU A 102 -10.98 -7.20 6.87
C GLU A 102 -12.43 -7.64 7.14
N SER A 103 -12.83 -8.86 6.76
CA SER A 103 -14.14 -9.42 7.11
C SER A 103 -14.30 -9.56 8.62
N GLU A 104 -13.26 -10.01 9.32
CA GLU A 104 -13.27 -10.08 10.79
C GLU A 104 -13.20 -8.68 11.42
N SER A 105 -12.45 -7.75 10.82
CA SER A 105 -12.44 -6.35 11.26
C SER A 105 -13.84 -5.73 11.21
N ALA A 106 -14.57 -5.92 10.11
CA ALA A 106 -15.94 -5.42 9.95
C ALA A 106 -16.91 -6.04 10.96
N ARG A 107 -16.81 -7.35 11.21
CA ARG A 107 -17.61 -8.04 12.23
C ARG A 107 -17.42 -7.43 13.61
N LEU A 108 -16.18 -7.25 14.03
CA LEU A 108 -15.84 -6.67 15.32
C LEU A 108 -16.20 -5.18 15.44
N ALA A 109 -16.07 -4.44 14.34
CA ALA A 109 -16.42 -3.02 14.27
C ALA A 109 -17.92 -2.81 14.47
N ALA A 110 -18.79 -3.67 13.92
CA ALA A 110 -20.24 -3.58 14.08
C ALA A 110 -20.69 -3.63 15.54
N GLU A 111 -19.96 -4.35 16.40
CA GLU A 111 -20.26 -4.46 17.84
C GLU A 111 -19.81 -3.22 18.64
N ARG A 112 -19.02 -2.30 18.05
CA ARG A 112 -18.31 -1.23 18.77
C ARG A 112 -18.51 0.16 18.23
N VAL A 113 -18.91 0.27 16.96
CA VAL A 113 -19.05 1.56 16.30
C VAL A 113 -20.14 2.39 16.98
N ASP A 114 -19.87 3.68 17.19
CA ASP A 114 -20.83 4.66 17.70
C ASP A 114 -21.33 5.58 16.56
N ALA A 115 -22.22 6.50 16.91
CA ALA A 115 -22.81 7.44 15.96
C ALA A 115 -21.76 8.33 15.27
N ASP A 116 -20.69 8.73 15.97
CA ASP A 116 -19.61 9.54 15.41
C ASP A 116 -18.79 8.73 14.42
N GLY A 117 -18.52 7.46 14.72
CA GLY A 117 -17.87 6.52 13.81
C GLY A 117 -18.66 6.29 12.52
N ILE A 118 -19.98 6.11 12.63
CA ILE A 118 -20.86 6.00 11.45
C ILE A 118 -20.85 7.29 10.62
N ALA A 119 -20.96 8.45 11.27
CA ALA A 119 -20.91 9.74 10.57
C ALA A 119 -19.59 9.93 9.82
N HIS A 120 -18.46 9.51 10.42
CA HIS A 120 -17.15 9.57 9.77
C HIS A 120 -17.07 8.62 8.57
N LEU A 121 -17.53 7.37 8.69
CA LEU A 121 -17.56 6.42 7.57
C LEU A 121 -18.42 6.93 6.41
N ARG A 122 -19.60 7.50 6.69
CA ARG A 122 -20.47 8.10 5.66
C ARG A 122 -19.77 9.26 4.94
N LYS A 123 -19.02 10.08 5.69
CA LYS A 123 -18.21 11.16 5.09
C LYS A 123 -17.13 10.60 4.15
N LEU A 124 -16.39 9.57 4.57
CA LEU A 124 -15.37 8.92 3.73
C LEU A 124 -15.98 8.34 2.45
N CYS A 125 -17.18 7.72 2.53
CA CYS A 125 -17.90 7.25 1.35
C CYS A 125 -18.26 8.40 0.40
N ALA A 126 -18.74 9.53 0.94
CA ALA A 126 -19.09 10.70 0.14
C ALA A 126 -17.85 11.34 -0.52
N ASP A 127 -16.73 11.44 0.20
CA ASP A 127 -15.46 11.95 -0.32
C ASP A 127 -14.94 11.07 -1.48
N GLY A 128 -15.02 9.74 -1.34
CA GLY A 128 -14.62 8.80 -2.37
C GLY A 128 -15.55 8.82 -3.60
N GLN A 129 -16.86 8.93 -3.41
CA GLN A 129 -17.81 9.10 -4.50
C GLN A 129 -17.55 10.40 -5.27
N ALA A 130 -17.28 11.50 -4.56
CA ALA A 130 -16.93 12.78 -5.19
C ALA A 130 -15.58 12.70 -5.93
N ALA A 131 -14.62 11.92 -5.47
CA ALA A 131 -13.37 11.67 -6.19
C ALA A 131 -13.62 10.90 -7.49
N LEU A 132 -14.50 9.87 -7.46
CA LEU A 132 -14.93 9.13 -8.66
C LEU A 132 -15.54 10.05 -9.71
N GLU A 133 -16.45 10.96 -9.31
CA GLU A 133 -17.11 11.91 -10.22
C GLU A 133 -16.13 12.89 -10.90
N ARG A 134 -14.99 13.17 -10.25
CA ARG A 134 -13.92 14.01 -10.79
C ARG A 134 -12.84 13.23 -11.52
N ASP A 135 -12.96 11.91 -11.62
CA ASP A 135 -11.94 11.00 -12.16
C ASP A 135 -10.56 11.15 -11.46
N ASP A 136 -10.59 11.47 -10.16
CA ASP A 136 -9.40 11.64 -9.30
C ASP A 136 -9.03 10.29 -8.68
N ILE A 137 -8.20 9.51 -9.40
CA ILE A 137 -7.81 8.16 -9.01
C ILE A 137 -7.06 8.14 -7.68
N ASP A 138 -6.15 9.09 -7.46
CA ASP A 138 -5.36 9.14 -6.22
C ASP A 138 -6.25 9.38 -5.00
N SER A 139 -7.19 10.31 -5.09
CA SER A 139 -8.17 10.55 -4.03
C SER A 139 -9.10 9.36 -3.81
N MET A 140 -9.51 8.66 -4.87
CA MET A 140 -10.31 7.43 -4.78
C MET A 140 -9.57 6.33 -4.02
N VAL A 141 -8.32 6.06 -4.39
CA VAL A 141 -7.48 5.04 -3.76
C VAL A 141 -7.24 5.36 -2.29
N ASN A 142 -6.97 6.63 -1.98
CA ASN A 142 -6.78 7.07 -0.60
C ASN A 142 -8.06 6.95 0.24
N ALA A 143 -9.22 7.38 -0.28
CA ALA A 143 -10.49 7.25 0.42
C ALA A 143 -10.88 5.79 0.67
N ASN A 144 -10.64 4.92 -0.32
CA ASN A 144 -10.85 3.47 -0.17
C ASN A 144 -9.99 2.90 0.95
N ALA A 145 -8.68 3.18 0.95
CA ALA A 145 -7.76 2.70 1.98
C ALA A 145 -8.16 3.21 3.38
N GLU A 146 -8.59 4.48 3.48
CA GLU A 146 -9.00 5.09 4.73
C GLU A 146 -10.27 4.45 5.34
N ILE A 147 -11.27 4.09 4.52
CA ILE A 147 -12.46 3.35 4.98
C ILE A 147 -12.05 2.02 5.60
N HIS A 148 -11.24 1.22 4.90
CA HIS A 148 -10.81 -0.09 5.39
C HIS A 148 -9.98 0.02 6.68
N ARG A 149 -9.05 1.00 6.72
CA ARG A 149 -8.24 1.28 7.91
C ARG A 149 -9.11 1.66 9.09
N TYR A 150 -10.06 2.58 8.90
CA TYR A 150 -10.91 3.08 9.97
C TYR A 150 -11.86 1.98 10.51
N ILE A 151 -12.44 1.14 9.65
CA ILE A 151 -13.21 -0.02 10.09
C ILE A 151 -12.34 -0.97 10.93
N THR A 152 -11.08 -1.17 10.54
CA THR A 152 -10.16 -1.99 11.32
C THR A 152 -9.82 -1.37 12.67
N GLU A 153 -9.68 -0.04 12.75
CA GLU A 153 -9.52 0.67 14.02
C GLU A 153 -10.74 0.52 14.94
N LEU A 154 -11.94 0.67 14.37
CA LEU A 154 -13.20 0.47 15.09
C LEU A 154 -13.36 -0.96 15.63
N SER A 155 -12.70 -1.96 15.02
CA SER A 155 -12.67 -3.32 15.55
C SER A 155 -12.10 -3.41 16.97
N GLY A 156 -11.29 -2.42 17.39
CA GLY A 156 -10.60 -2.38 18.68
C GLY A 156 -9.53 -3.47 18.84
N ASN A 157 -9.26 -4.27 17.81
CA ASN A 157 -8.27 -5.33 17.82
C ASN A 157 -6.94 -4.83 17.25
N ARG A 158 -5.98 -4.53 18.14
CA ARG A 158 -4.65 -4.02 17.76
C ARG A 158 -3.87 -4.98 16.88
N VAL A 159 -4.02 -6.29 17.08
CA VAL A 159 -3.32 -7.30 16.28
C VAL A 159 -3.84 -7.31 14.85
N LEU A 160 -5.17 -7.21 14.66
CA LEU A 160 -5.75 -7.04 13.33
C LEU A 160 -5.25 -5.77 12.66
N LEU A 161 -5.24 -4.65 13.38
CA LEU A 161 -4.76 -3.37 12.85
C LEU A 161 -3.31 -3.46 12.37
N ASP A 162 -2.43 -4.12 13.14
CA ASP A 162 -1.04 -4.33 12.77
C ASP A 162 -0.90 -5.16 11.49
N PHE A 163 -1.65 -6.27 11.35
CA PHE A 163 -1.62 -7.11 10.16
C PHE A 163 -2.23 -6.41 8.94
N VAL A 164 -3.40 -5.78 9.08
CA VAL A 164 -4.03 -5.02 7.99
C VAL A 164 -3.12 -3.90 7.52
N SER A 165 -2.46 -3.17 8.44
CA SER A 165 -1.52 -2.10 8.08
C SER A 165 -0.31 -2.59 7.28
N GLN A 166 0.16 -3.82 7.49
CA GLN A 166 1.25 -4.43 6.70
C GLN A 166 0.79 -4.77 5.27
N VAL A 167 -0.46 -5.23 5.13
CA VAL A 167 -1.05 -5.63 3.85
C VAL A 167 -1.52 -4.41 3.05
N ASP A 168 -2.05 -3.38 3.70
CA ASP A 168 -2.72 -2.22 3.10
C ASP A 168 -1.88 -1.51 2.01
N ARG A 169 -0.59 -1.24 2.28
CA ARG A 169 0.27 -0.58 1.30
C ARG A 169 0.40 -1.35 -0.01
N ARG A 170 0.48 -2.69 0.06
CA ARG A 170 0.50 -3.54 -1.14
C ARG A 170 -0.86 -3.59 -1.82
N VAL A 171 -1.93 -3.63 -1.03
CA VAL A 171 -3.29 -3.55 -1.56
C VAL A 171 -3.50 -2.26 -2.33
N ARG A 172 -3.06 -1.10 -1.82
CA ARG A 172 -3.12 0.18 -2.53
C ARG A 172 -2.39 0.11 -3.87
N TRP A 173 -1.18 -0.47 -3.90
CA TRP A 173 -0.41 -0.64 -5.13
C TRP A 173 -1.12 -1.53 -6.15
N TYR A 174 -1.76 -2.61 -5.71
CA TYR A 174 -2.49 -3.53 -6.59
C TYR A 174 -3.87 -2.98 -6.99
N TYR A 175 -4.50 -2.21 -6.12
CA TYR A 175 -5.78 -1.58 -6.39
C TYR A 175 -5.70 -0.41 -7.37
N THR A 176 -4.62 0.37 -7.36
CA THR A 176 -4.44 1.57 -8.20
C THR A 176 -4.77 1.33 -9.68
N PRO A 177 -4.31 0.25 -10.35
CA PRO A 177 -4.64 0.01 -11.76
C PRO A 177 -6.12 -0.24 -12.02
N ILE A 178 -6.81 -0.93 -11.09
CA ILE A 178 -8.21 -1.34 -11.23
C ILE A 178 -9.20 -0.39 -10.55
N ALA A 179 -8.71 0.69 -9.94
CA ALA A 179 -9.55 1.60 -9.15
C ALA A 179 -10.68 2.22 -9.98
N ARG A 180 -10.42 2.50 -11.26
CA ARG A 180 -11.42 3.08 -12.18
C ARG A 180 -12.51 2.07 -12.56
N SER A 181 -12.13 0.85 -12.95
CA SER A 181 -13.08 -0.21 -13.31
C SER A 181 -13.89 -0.68 -12.11
N ARG A 182 -13.28 -0.69 -10.93
CA ARG A 182 -13.93 -1.03 -9.66
C ARG A 182 -14.90 0.06 -9.18
N GLY A 183 -14.59 1.31 -9.42
CA GLY A 183 -15.23 2.59 -9.15
C GLY A 183 -16.60 2.54 -8.48
N GLN A 184 -17.66 2.75 -9.26
CA GLN A 184 -19.03 2.93 -8.74
C GLN A 184 -19.54 1.75 -7.89
N HIS A 185 -19.23 0.52 -8.27
CA HIS A 185 -19.65 -0.66 -7.51
C HIS A 185 -19.00 -0.71 -6.13
N SER A 186 -17.73 -0.33 -6.03
CA SER A 186 -17.01 -0.28 -4.75
C SER A 186 -17.71 0.67 -3.76
N TRP A 187 -18.08 1.87 -4.21
CA TRP A 187 -18.72 2.85 -3.33
C TRP A 187 -20.13 2.45 -2.91
N GLN A 188 -20.89 1.76 -3.77
CA GLN A 188 -22.18 1.17 -3.38
C GLN A 188 -22.02 0.07 -2.34
N GLU A 189 -20.98 -0.75 -2.44
CA GLU A 189 -20.69 -1.79 -1.45
C GLU A 189 -20.27 -1.17 -0.11
N HIS A 190 -19.42 -0.13 -0.12
CA HIS A 190 -19.07 0.61 1.08
C HIS A 190 -20.30 1.22 1.77
N ALA A 191 -21.23 1.82 1.02
CA ALA A 191 -22.46 2.36 1.59
C ALA A 191 -23.28 1.26 2.29
N ARG A 192 -23.47 0.08 1.63
CA ARG A 192 -24.17 -1.07 2.25
C ARG A 192 -23.44 -1.59 3.48
N LEU A 193 -22.11 -1.57 3.49
CA LEU A 193 -21.32 -1.97 4.66
C LEU A 193 -21.55 -1.02 5.82
N VAL A 194 -21.56 0.30 5.58
CA VAL A 194 -21.86 1.30 6.61
C VAL A 194 -23.29 1.13 7.15
N ASP A 195 -24.26 0.81 6.29
CA ASP A 195 -25.64 0.51 6.72
C ASP A 195 -25.69 -0.70 7.65
N ALA A 196 -24.93 -1.76 7.36
CA ALA A 196 -24.85 -2.95 8.22
C ALA A 196 -24.17 -2.64 9.57
N LEU A 197 -23.11 -1.81 9.57
CA LEU A 197 -22.44 -1.35 10.79
C LEU A 197 -23.39 -0.52 11.66
N GLU A 198 -24.15 0.40 11.07
CA GLU A 198 -25.14 1.24 11.78
C GLU A 198 -26.29 0.40 12.36
N ALA A 199 -26.68 -0.68 11.66
CA ALA A 199 -27.66 -1.62 12.14
C ALA A 199 -27.14 -2.59 13.22
N VAL A 200 -25.83 -2.51 13.56
CA VAL A 200 -25.13 -3.44 14.49
C VAL A 200 -25.27 -4.90 14.04
N ASP A 201 -25.38 -5.13 12.71
CA ASP A 201 -25.45 -6.47 12.12
C ASP A 201 -24.04 -6.97 11.76
N ALA A 202 -23.38 -7.61 12.73
CA ALA A 202 -22.02 -8.10 12.62
C ALA A 202 -21.85 -9.15 11.51
N ASP A 203 -22.85 -10.02 11.33
CA ASP A 203 -22.81 -11.06 10.29
C ASP A 203 -22.95 -10.45 8.89
N ALA A 204 -23.86 -9.49 8.72
CA ALA A 204 -24.01 -8.76 7.47
C ALA A 204 -22.77 -7.94 7.16
N ALA A 205 -22.20 -7.23 8.13
CA ALA A 205 -20.97 -6.44 7.94
C ALA A 205 -19.80 -7.33 7.48
N SER A 206 -19.58 -8.47 8.12
CA SER A 206 -18.57 -9.45 7.73
C SER A 206 -18.78 -9.98 6.31
N ARG A 207 -20.00 -10.35 5.97
CA ARG A 207 -20.35 -10.89 4.66
C ARG A 207 -20.16 -9.84 3.55
N ILE A 208 -20.65 -8.61 3.76
CA ILE A 208 -20.52 -7.53 2.78
C ILE A 208 -19.05 -7.17 2.56
N MET A 209 -18.24 -7.08 3.62
CA MET A 209 -16.80 -6.82 3.50
C MET A 209 -16.11 -7.94 2.72
N ARG A 210 -16.46 -9.21 2.97
CA ARG A 210 -15.92 -10.35 2.23
C ARG A 210 -16.29 -10.28 0.74
N GLU A 211 -17.55 -10.03 0.43
CA GLU A 211 -18.03 -9.87 -0.95
C GLU A 211 -17.28 -8.74 -1.66
N HIS A 212 -17.14 -7.57 -1.00
CA HIS A 212 -16.44 -6.41 -1.49
C HIS A 212 -14.97 -6.70 -1.84
N THR A 213 -14.25 -7.35 -0.94
CA THR A 213 -12.82 -7.68 -1.14
C THR A 213 -12.64 -8.76 -2.20
N GLU A 214 -13.54 -9.75 -2.26
CA GLU A 214 -13.53 -10.81 -3.27
C GLU A 214 -13.86 -10.29 -4.66
N HIS A 215 -14.82 -9.36 -4.80
CA HIS A 215 -15.07 -8.68 -6.09
C HIS A 215 -13.84 -7.91 -6.58
N THR A 216 -13.13 -7.24 -5.67
CA THR A 216 -11.87 -6.56 -6.01
C THR A 216 -10.82 -7.54 -6.51
N ARG A 217 -10.68 -8.69 -5.83
CA ARG A 217 -9.78 -9.77 -6.21
C ARG A 217 -10.12 -10.33 -7.59
N GLN A 218 -11.40 -10.62 -7.84
CA GLN A 218 -11.85 -11.18 -9.12
C GLN A 218 -11.60 -10.23 -10.29
N ILE A 219 -11.91 -8.94 -10.14
CA ILE A 219 -11.64 -7.95 -11.19
C ILE A 219 -10.15 -7.87 -11.50
N TYR A 220 -9.28 -7.91 -10.46
CA TYR A 220 -7.84 -7.93 -10.69
C TYR A 220 -7.40 -9.15 -11.50
N LEU A 221 -7.92 -10.34 -11.15
CA LEU A 221 -7.61 -11.58 -11.87
C LEU A 221 -8.11 -11.56 -13.31
N ASP A 222 -9.32 -11.05 -13.55
CA ASP A 222 -9.91 -10.96 -14.89
C ASP A 222 -9.13 -10.00 -15.79
N GLU A 223 -8.72 -8.84 -15.27
CA GLU A 223 -7.93 -7.86 -16.02
C GLU A 223 -6.49 -8.31 -16.32
N HIS A 224 -5.95 -9.26 -15.54
CA HIS A 224 -4.58 -9.77 -15.70
C HIS A 224 -4.53 -11.25 -16.12
N ALA A 225 -5.65 -11.83 -16.54
CA ALA A 225 -5.74 -13.24 -16.96
C ALA A 225 -4.77 -13.57 -18.12
N GLU A 226 -4.54 -12.63 -19.04
CA GLU A 226 -3.63 -12.81 -20.18
C GLU A 226 -2.14 -12.65 -19.80
N ASP A 227 -1.83 -11.97 -18.70
CA ASP A 227 -0.46 -11.77 -18.23
C ASP A 227 0.11 -13.00 -17.50
N GLY A 228 -0.75 -13.88 -16.99
CA GLY A 228 -0.37 -15.09 -16.24
C GLY A 228 0.42 -16.13 -17.05
N ASP A 229 0.35 -16.10 -18.39
CA ASP A 229 1.06 -17.03 -19.27
C ASP A 229 2.51 -16.56 -19.64
N GLN A 230 2.91 -15.34 -19.26
CA GLN A 230 4.21 -14.77 -19.64
C GLN A 230 5.25 -14.66 -18.51
N THR A 231 4.91 -14.97 -17.26
CA THR A 231 5.73 -14.63 -16.08
C THR A 231 6.62 -15.74 -15.53
N GLU A 232 6.85 -16.85 -16.23
CA GLU A 232 7.86 -17.85 -15.82
C GLU A 232 9.31 -17.50 -16.20
N GLN A 233 9.59 -16.38 -16.91
CA GLN A 233 10.96 -15.99 -17.21
C GLN A 233 11.25 -14.57 -16.69
N PRO A 234 12.22 -14.40 -15.75
CA PRO A 234 12.72 -13.08 -15.43
C PRO A 234 13.25 -12.44 -16.71
N ALA A 235 12.74 -11.26 -17.07
CA ALA A 235 13.17 -10.52 -18.23
C ALA A 235 14.70 -10.34 -18.20
N LYS A 236 15.42 -10.97 -19.13
CA LYS A 236 16.87 -10.78 -19.27
C LYS A 236 17.12 -9.28 -19.47
N PRO A 237 17.95 -8.64 -18.64
CA PRO A 237 18.24 -7.22 -18.77
C PRO A 237 18.77 -6.93 -20.17
N ARG A 238 18.11 -6.00 -20.87
CA ARG A 238 18.55 -5.55 -22.20
C ARG A 238 19.94 -4.91 -22.06
N THR A 239 20.99 -5.63 -22.48
CA THR A 239 22.36 -5.14 -22.50
C THR A 239 22.46 -3.88 -23.38
N ARG A 240 22.76 -2.75 -22.77
CA ARG A 240 23.04 -1.50 -23.47
C ARG A 240 24.29 -1.73 -24.36
N ARG A 241 24.10 -1.87 -25.68
CA ARG A 241 25.20 -1.95 -26.64
C ARG A 241 26.12 -0.77 -26.41
N ARG A 242 27.36 -1.03 -25.96
CA ARG A 242 28.45 -0.05 -25.95
C ARG A 242 28.64 0.48 -27.38
N ARG A 243 28.33 1.74 -27.56
CA ARG A 243 28.63 2.46 -28.80
C ARG A 243 30.16 2.63 -28.87
N THR A 244 30.83 1.79 -29.63
CA THR A 244 32.23 1.95 -29.94
C THR A 244 32.41 3.21 -30.78
N VAL A 245 33.01 4.24 -30.18
CA VAL A 245 33.50 5.42 -30.92
C VAL A 245 34.71 4.96 -31.68
N ARG A 246 34.59 4.86 -33.01
CA ARG A 246 35.74 4.75 -33.92
C ARG A 246 36.44 6.11 -33.97
N THR A 247 37.57 6.23 -33.34
CA THR A 247 38.55 7.30 -33.62
C THR A 247 39.17 7.00 -34.95
N SER A 248 38.84 7.79 -35.99
CA SER A 248 39.59 7.87 -37.24
C SER A 248 40.78 8.77 -37.00
N ALA A 249 41.97 8.18 -37.01
CA ALA A 249 43.22 8.90 -37.18
C ALA A 249 43.42 9.21 -38.69
N SER A 250 43.72 10.46 -38.98
CA SER A 250 44.53 10.93 -40.12
C SER A 250 45.09 12.28 -39.74
#